data_d18e00b2d8985fb298e26da0e954b29a
#
_entry.id   d18e00b2d8985fb298e26da0e954b29a
#
_cell.length_a   1.000
_cell.length_b   1.000
_cell.length_c   1.000
_cell.angle_alpha   90.00
_cell.angle_beta   90.00
_cell.angle_gamma   90.00
#
_symmetry.space_group_name_H-M   'P 1'
#
loop_
_entity.id
_entity.type
_entity.pdbx_description
1 polymer ?
#
loop_
_entity_poly.entity_id
_entity_poly.type
_entity_poly.pdbx_seq_one_letter_code
_entity_poly.pdbx_strand_id
1 'polypeptide(L)' 'MEIFVISCDGYLWERAYTSLNDAKKELQSRGFVIDFNSLDTNHYIRTIKYKDITYTNYAKIKSVYL' A
#
# COMPACT_ATOMS: atom_id res chain seq x y z
N MET A 1 -5.87 6.93 -19.87
CA MET A 1 -4.82 6.05 -19.34
C MET A 1 -5.00 5.91 -17.85
N GLU A 2 -4.93 4.69 -17.36
CA GLU A 2 -5.08 4.42 -15.94
C GLU A 2 -3.68 4.25 -15.32
N ILE A 3 -3.47 4.92 -14.19
CA ILE A 3 -2.27 4.72 -13.37
C ILE A 3 -2.68 4.34 -11.96
N PHE A 4 -1.75 3.74 -11.23
CA PHE A 4 -1.96 3.30 -9.86
C PHE A 4 -0.99 4.03 -8.94
N VAL A 5 -1.53 4.61 -7.89
CA VAL A 5 -0.72 5.33 -6.90
C VAL A 5 -0.92 4.70 -5.53
N ILE A 6 0.14 4.77 -4.72
CA ILE A 6 0.13 4.20 -3.37
C ILE A 6 0.09 5.34 -2.36
N SER A 7 -0.79 5.24 -1.38
CA SER A 7 -0.75 6.11 -0.21
C SER A 7 -0.49 5.26 1.03
N CYS A 8 0.30 5.79 1.95
CA CYS A 8 0.64 5.11 3.20
C CYS A 8 0.45 6.09 4.34
N ASP A 9 -0.42 5.72 5.29
CA ASP A 9 -0.76 6.54 6.46
C ASP A 9 -1.18 7.98 6.07
N GLY A 10 -1.89 8.09 4.96
CA GLY A 10 -2.38 9.37 4.45
C GLY A 10 -1.41 10.14 3.57
N TYR A 11 -0.19 9.63 3.36
CA TYR A 11 0.81 10.25 2.50
C TYR A 11 0.89 9.53 1.17
N LEU A 12 0.79 10.30 0.09
CA LEU A 12 0.94 9.78 -1.27
C LEU A 12 2.41 9.56 -1.59
N TRP A 13 2.74 8.37 -2.12
CA TRP A 13 4.10 8.11 -2.60
C TRP A 13 4.29 8.79 -3.95
N GLU A 14 5.52 9.23 -4.21
CA GLU A 14 5.84 10.00 -5.41
C GLU A 14 5.78 9.18 -6.70
N ARG A 15 5.85 7.87 -6.60
CA ARG A 15 5.91 6.99 -7.78
C ARG A 15 4.51 6.52 -8.17
N ALA A 16 4.23 6.56 -9.48
CA ALA A 16 3.03 5.98 -10.06
C ALA A 16 3.37 4.71 -10.83
N TYR A 17 2.41 3.80 -10.94
CA TYR A 17 2.57 2.51 -11.61
C TYR A 17 1.53 2.41 -12.71
N THR A 18 1.93 1.78 -13.83
CA THR A 18 1.02 1.55 -14.95
C THR A 18 0.24 0.24 -14.82
N SER A 19 0.63 -0.59 -13.85
CA SER A 19 0.02 -1.89 -13.60
C SER A 19 -0.32 -2.03 -12.12
N LEU A 20 -1.51 -2.54 -11.83
CA LEU A 20 -1.90 -2.85 -10.45
C LEU A 20 -0.95 -3.87 -9.82
N ASN A 21 -0.50 -4.86 -10.59
CA ASN A 21 0.43 -5.86 -10.10
C ASN A 21 1.76 -5.27 -9.69
N ASP A 22 2.26 -4.27 -10.43
CA ASP A 22 3.52 -3.61 -10.08
C ASP A 22 3.39 -2.84 -8.77
N ALA A 23 2.26 -2.16 -8.54
CA ALA A 23 2.01 -1.49 -7.28
C ALA A 23 1.92 -2.50 -6.13
N LYS A 24 1.26 -3.64 -6.33
CA LYS A 24 1.17 -4.71 -5.32
C LYS A 24 2.54 -5.27 -4.99
N LYS A 25 3.37 -5.52 -6.00
CA LYS A 25 4.73 -6.03 -5.79
C LYS A 25 5.59 -5.06 -4.99
N GLU A 26 5.45 -3.76 -5.25
CA GLU A 26 6.17 -2.75 -4.49
C GLU A 26 5.78 -2.80 -3.01
N LEU A 27 4.50 -2.88 -2.70
CA LEU A 27 4.05 -3.00 -1.32
C LEU A 27 4.56 -4.27 -0.67
N GLN A 28 4.48 -5.40 -1.37
CA GLN A 28 4.96 -6.68 -0.86
C GLN A 28 6.46 -6.65 -0.58
N SER A 29 7.24 -6.00 -1.45
CA SER A 29 8.69 -5.88 -1.26
C SER A 29 9.05 -5.06 -0.03
N ARG A 30 8.15 -4.22 0.45
CA ARG A 30 8.32 -3.41 1.64
C ARG A 30 7.69 -4.02 2.89
N GLY A 31 7.24 -5.27 2.80
CA GLY A 31 6.70 -6.01 3.93
C GLY A 31 5.21 -5.83 4.18
N PHE A 32 4.50 -5.17 3.28
CA PHE A 32 3.05 -5.05 3.39
C PHE A 32 2.35 -6.33 2.94
N VAL A 33 1.27 -6.67 3.62
CA VAL A 33 0.40 -7.79 3.28
C VAL A 33 -1.04 -7.27 3.16
N ILE A 34 -1.89 -8.06 2.50
CA ILE A 34 -3.29 -7.69 2.34
C ILE A 34 -3.96 -7.55 3.72
N ASP A 35 -4.69 -6.47 3.90
CA ASP A 35 -5.48 -6.25 5.11
C ASP A 35 -6.83 -6.96 4.97
N PHE A 36 -6.93 -8.15 5.57
CA PHE A 36 -8.14 -8.96 5.51
C PHE A 36 -9.31 -8.38 6.30
N ASN A 37 -9.05 -7.40 7.16
CA ASN A 37 -10.11 -6.72 7.91
C ASN A 37 -10.75 -5.59 7.13
N SER A 38 -10.16 -5.21 5.99
CA SER A 38 -10.71 -4.19 5.11
C SER A 38 -11.67 -4.80 4.12
N LEU A 39 -12.76 -4.10 3.83
CA LEU A 39 -13.71 -4.48 2.79
C LEU A 39 -13.16 -4.20 1.38
N ASP A 40 -12.14 -3.37 1.30
CA ASP A 40 -11.49 -3.00 0.05
C ASP A 40 -10.30 -3.91 -0.20
N THR A 41 -10.23 -4.53 -1.39
CA THR A 41 -9.18 -5.47 -1.76
C THR A 41 -7.82 -4.81 -2.00
N ASN A 42 -7.78 -3.49 -2.09
CA ASN A 42 -6.56 -2.73 -2.35
C ASN A 42 -5.97 -2.09 -1.09
N HIS A 43 -6.37 -2.56 0.07
CA HIS A 43 -5.82 -2.12 1.35
C HIS A 43 -4.78 -3.11 1.85
N TYR A 44 -3.68 -2.56 2.37
CA TYR A 44 -2.54 -3.32 2.85
C TYR A 44 -2.13 -2.84 4.23
N ILE A 45 -1.52 -3.74 4.98
CA ILE A 45 -1.08 -3.47 6.34
C ILE A 45 0.35 -3.99 6.53
N ARG A 46 1.13 -3.27 7.31
CA ARG A 46 2.46 -3.70 7.72
C ARG A 46 2.64 -3.41 9.21
N THR A 47 3.12 -4.41 9.95
CA THR A 47 3.43 -4.25 11.36
C THR A 47 4.94 -4.35 11.55
N ILE A 48 5.52 -3.34 12.17
CA ILE A 48 6.95 -3.27 12.48
C ILE A 48 7.09 -3.24 13.99
N LYS A 49 7.89 -4.16 14.53
CA LYS A 49 8.21 -4.17 15.94
C LYS A 49 9.63 -3.66 16.14
N TYR A 50 9.79 -2.62 16.95
CA TYR A 50 11.08 -2.08 17.30
C TYR A 50 11.17 -1.99 18.83
N LYS A 51 12.04 -2.82 19.44
CA LYS A 51 12.12 -2.99 20.90
C LYS A 51 10.75 -3.39 21.44
N ASP A 52 10.17 -2.62 22.35
CA ASP A 52 8.87 -2.90 22.94
C ASP A 52 7.74 -2.13 22.26
N ILE A 53 8.03 -1.44 21.17
CA ILE A 53 7.06 -0.61 20.45
C ILE A 53 6.66 -1.30 19.17
N THR A 54 5.34 -1.37 18.91
CA THR A 54 4.80 -1.89 17.67
C THR A 54 4.20 -0.76 16.86
N TYR A 55 4.65 -0.61 15.61
CA TYR A 55 4.13 0.37 14.66
C TYR A 55 3.32 -0.36 13.60
N THR A 56 2.15 0.16 13.28
CA THR A 56 1.32 -0.36 12.21
C THR A 56 1.16 0.70 11.13
N ASN A 57 1.51 0.34 9.90
CA ASN A 57 1.34 1.19 8.73
C ASN A 57 0.19 0.67 7.89
N TYR A 58 -0.65 1.57 7.41
CA TYR A 58 -1.76 1.25 6.53
C TYR A 58 -1.50 1.87 5.16
N ALA A 59 -1.57 1.06 4.12
CA ALA A 59 -1.37 1.52 2.75
C ALA A 59 -2.57 1.12 1.89
N LYS A 60 -2.79 1.89 0.84
CA LYS A 60 -3.81 1.56 -0.15
C LYS A 60 -3.32 1.91 -1.54
N ILE A 61 -3.83 1.17 -2.53
CA ILE A 61 -3.59 1.45 -3.93
C ILE A 61 -4.84 2.09 -4.50
N LYS A 62 -4.66 3.21 -5.17
CA LYS A 62 -5.75 3.96 -5.78
C LYS A 62 -5.51 4.07 -7.27
N SER A 63 -6.55 3.83 -8.07
CA SER A 63 -6.46 4.06 -9.50
C SER A 63 -6.83 5.50 -9.84
N VAL A 64 -6.12 6.05 -10.81
CA VAL A 64 -6.37 7.40 -11.33
C VAL A 64 -6.40 7.33 -12.84
N TYR A 65 -7.41 7.93 -13.44
CA TYR A 65 -7.54 8.01 -14.89
C TYR A 65 -7.03 9.37 -15.37
N LEU A 66 -6.16 9.32 -16.35
CA LEU A 66 -5.61 10.52 -16.99
C LEU A 66 -6.19 10.70 -18.38
#